data_2012d25c022d0761a4034743093fb305
#
_entry.id   2012d25c022d0761a4034743093fb305
#
_cell.length_a   1.000
_cell.length_b   1.000
_cell.length_c   1.000
_cell.angle_alpha   90.00
_cell.angle_beta   90.00
_cell.angle_gamma   90.00
#
_symmetry.space_group_name_H-M   'P 1'
#
loop_
_entity.id
_entity.type
_entity.pdbx_description
1 polymer ?
#
loop_
_entity_poly.entity_id
_entity_poly.type
_entity_poly.pdbx_seq_one_letter_code
_entity_poly.pdbx_strand_id
1 'polypeptide(L)'
;MPKLERFKFFLRNSRRILTPERFALASVWVQLIAIFLTSAVIIIVFSPFVGDLPLTYKIFADPSYYSDAKGPVPIASGLILVLLGLVLFSFIISVLSAALIKLIDNIKSGSLPYKGTGHTVFINYNIKLPLILDQFNLRAKEKGSIENVVLLFSDNNIVSSFRTLLDKDRWGNLDIFIRQGNPLAFQTYEKLSITNALGIVILLPEREGDDFAADNFNLKILTTLTNNQTFFKYLSDRQGSRHPIKCSIELSNSPDSREIALELTSHGAGALFAVITPGDVIGSILARAKVDVVYYKAFFEILSFDGSTIHFVDPKRFLDKGDFGGVYYEQLLFSFEGGTLLGFSGVNKEGGFEMSLCPFGETAKSTDWMLFLTKNIKDLHYKSLTSKPLFVKNEAIIPPKEAASKKICVVGNAWPLGNIDDFMDVSSLASLEESHFVFEEPSEYFMPAFLQGLHEVDYDNIIINLDDEQGFRLTMLLVSKNRNDQSFMTKIVTILGDPVTEQLLNTNVLKSNTVLSHKLAARYIAQISFQKNLDRLFTELAFAEGAEFNLLEVGKHIPADLLVDLSELKKMLAAHKMVYIGTVDNEKNVFLEASTFSDTKQILVLSFGEIVD
;
A
#
# COMPACT_ATOMS: atom_id res chain seq x y z
N MET A 1 -0.51 58.38 4.40
CA MET A 1 -1.74 58.68 5.14
C MET A 1 -1.37 59.25 6.49
N PRO A 2 -1.86 60.41 6.88
CA PRO A 2 -1.57 61.01 8.20
C PRO A 2 -2.12 60.13 9.34
N LYS A 3 -1.41 60.07 10.43
CA LYS A 3 -1.71 59.24 11.61
C LYS A 3 -3.19 59.38 12.10
N LEU A 4 -3.80 60.53 11.87
CA LEU A 4 -5.18 60.81 12.23
C LEU A 4 -6.22 60.03 11.40
N GLU A 5 -5.96 59.79 10.13
CA GLU A 5 -6.85 59.00 9.27
C GLU A 5 -6.77 57.49 9.56
N ARG A 6 -5.59 57.00 9.92
CA ARG A 6 -5.43 55.60 10.40
C ARG A 6 -6.17 55.38 11.72
N PHE A 7 -6.15 56.39 12.61
CA PHE A 7 -6.87 56.32 13.88
C PHE A 7 -8.40 56.41 13.70
N LYS A 8 -8.88 57.29 12.80
CA LYS A 8 -10.29 57.35 12.41
C LYS A 8 -10.78 56.09 11.71
N PHE A 9 -9.95 55.50 10.86
CA PHE A 9 -10.24 54.21 10.21
C PHE A 9 -10.29 53.07 11.24
N PHE A 10 -9.38 53.09 12.22
CA PHE A 10 -9.37 52.12 13.32
C PHE A 10 -10.62 52.26 14.20
N LEU A 11 -11.00 53.48 14.59
CA LEU A 11 -12.22 53.76 15.37
C LEU A 11 -13.52 53.44 14.60
N ARG A 12 -13.53 53.64 13.29
CA ARG A 12 -14.68 53.30 12.45
C ARG A 12 -14.80 51.78 12.24
N ASN A 13 -13.70 51.08 12.22
CA ASN A 13 -13.68 49.63 12.20
C ASN A 13 -13.93 49.01 13.58
N SER A 14 -13.50 49.62 14.67
CA SER A 14 -13.77 49.13 16.03
C SER A 14 -15.25 49.09 16.37
N ARG A 15 -16.06 50.06 15.88
CA ARG A 15 -17.53 49.98 15.99
C ARG A 15 -18.15 48.80 15.26
N ARG A 16 -17.47 48.26 14.23
CA ARG A 16 -17.89 47.02 13.55
C ARG A 16 -17.47 45.74 14.29
N ILE A 17 -16.51 45.84 15.23
CA ILE A 17 -16.01 44.71 16.04
C ILE A 17 -16.88 44.44 17.27
N LEU A 18 -17.67 45.43 17.69
CA LEU A 18 -18.47 45.43 18.92
C LEU A 18 -19.84 44.73 18.85
N THR A 19 -20.15 44.02 17.74
CA THR A 19 -21.35 43.18 17.75
C THR A 19 -20.99 41.82 18.37
N PRO A 20 -21.88 41.28 19.26
CA PRO A 20 -21.63 39.98 19.92
C PRO A 20 -21.26 38.84 18.93
N GLU A 21 -21.88 38.84 17.76
CA GLU A 21 -21.59 37.85 16.70
C GLU A 21 -20.16 37.95 16.15
N ARG A 22 -19.67 39.18 15.93
CA ARG A 22 -18.31 39.38 15.42
C ARG A 22 -17.26 39.14 16.49
N PHE A 23 -17.55 39.40 17.74
CA PHE A 23 -16.69 39.06 18.86
C PHE A 23 -16.57 37.54 18.97
N ALA A 24 -17.68 36.81 18.90
CA ALA A 24 -17.69 35.35 18.93
C ALA A 24 -16.92 34.69 17.74
N LEU A 25 -16.95 35.35 16.55
CA LEU A 25 -16.25 34.88 15.35
C LEU A 25 -14.79 35.36 15.27
N ALA A 26 -14.36 36.28 16.16
CA ALA A 26 -12.99 36.78 16.16
C ALA A 26 -11.98 35.71 16.61
N SER A 27 -10.72 35.90 16.26
CA SER A 27 -9.66 34.99 16.74
C SER A 27 -9.55 35.09 18.28
N VAL A 28 -9.17 34.00 18.92
CA VAL A 28 -8.97 33.87 20.37
C VAL A 28 -8.12 35.02 20.93
N TRP A 29 -7.04 35.38 20.21
CA TRP A 29 -6.18 36.50 20.61
C TRP A 29 -6.89 37.83 20.60
N VAL A 30 -7.76 38.11 19.63
CA VAL A 30 -8.56 39.34 19.58
C VAL A 30 -9.56 39.36 20.72
N GLN A 31 -10.19 38.22 21.03
CA GLN A 31 -11.13 38.13 22.16
C GLN A 31 -10.41 38.36 23.49
N LEU A 32 -9.26 37.74 23.73
CA LEU A 32 -8.47 37.95 24.95
C LEU A 32 -7.98 39.38 25.07
N ILE A 33 -7.44 39.98 24.00
CA ILE A 33 -7.03 41.39 24.01
C ILE A 33 -8.21 42.32 24.34
N ALA A 34 -9.40 42.08 23.77
CA ALA A 34 -10.58 42.86 24.07
C ALA A 34 -10.98 42.74 25.54
N ILE A 35 -10.94 41.53 26.13
CA ILE A 35 -11.24 41.32 27.55
C ILE A 35 -10.21 42.04 28.44
N PHE A 36 -8.90 41.93 28.12
CA PHE A 36 -7.84 42.62 28.86
C PHE A 36 -7.98 44.15 28.80
N LEU A 37 -8.31 44.72 27.62
CA LEU A 37 -8.55 46.13 27.46
C LEU A 37 -9.78 46.58 28.28
N THR A 38 -10.86 45.79 28.27
CA THR A 38 -12.05 46.04 29.06
C THR A 38 -11.74 46.01 30.56
N SER A 39 -10.94 45.01 31.00
CA SER A 39 -10.47 44.92 32.40
C SER A 39 -9.66 46.14 32.80
N ALA A 40 -8.73 46.61 31.96
CA ALA A 40 -7.93 47.79 32.21
C ALA A 40 -8.79 49.06 32.34
N VAL A 41 -9.78 49.22 31.46
CA VAL A 41 -10.72 50.34 31.52
C VAL A 41 -11.52 50.30 32.82
N ILE A 42 -12.03 49.15 33.23
CA ILE A 42 -12.79 48.99 34.48
C ILE A 42 -11.92 49.39 35.69
N ILE A 43 -10.69 48.89 35.75
CA ILE A 43 -9.75 49.20 36.84
C ILE A 43 -9.47 50.71 36.91
N ILE A 44 -9.24 51.38 35.77
CA ILE A 44 -9.00 52.81 35.71
C ILE A 44 -10.24 53.63 36.16
N VAL A 45 -11.41 53.23 35.69
CA VAL A 45 -12.70 53.94 36.04
C VAL A 45 -13.03 53.78 37.52
N PHE A 46 -12.76 52.58 38.10
CA PHE A 46 -13.09 52.36 39.54
C PHE A 46 -12.00 52.84 40.49
N SER A 47 -10.78 53.15 40.03
CA SER A 47 -9.65 53.56 40.86
C SER A 47 -9.99 54.82 41.75
N PRO A 48 -10.65 55.87 41.26
CA PRO A 48 -11.01 57.02 42.10
C PRO A 48 -12.05 56.73 43.22
N PHE A 49 -12.83 55.66 43.04
CA PHE A 49 -13.88 55.26 43.97
C PHE A 49 -13.41 54.28 45.05
N VAL A 50 -12.37 53.51 44.74
CA VAL A 50 -11.80 52.46 45.62
C VAL A 50 -10.66 53.01 46.48
N GLY A 51 -9.90 54.00 45.93
CA GLY A 51 -8.78 54.63 46.61
C GLY A 51 -7.57 54.86 45.72
N ASP A 52 -6.90 53.84 45.33
CA ASP A 52 -5.74 53.91 44.41
C ASP A 52 -5.76 52.79 43.37
N LEU A 53 -4.97 52.99 42.35
CA LEU A 53 -4.89 52.03 41.25
C LEU A 53 -4.36 50.62 41.67
N PRO A 54 -3.33 50.52 42.54
CA PRO A 54 -2.84 49.22 43.02
C PRO A 54 -3.87 48.44 43.82
N LEU A 55 -4.61 49.08 44.72
CA LEU A 55 -5.66 48.45 45.51
C LEU A 55 -6.81 47.98 44.62
N THR A 56 -7.24 48.86 43.69
CA THR A 56 -8.28 48.54 42.71
C THR A 56 -7.91 47.33 41.88
N TYR A 57 -6.66 47.23 41.41
CA TYR A 57 -6.15 46.05 40.69
C TYR A 57 -6.17 44.78 41.56
N LYS A 58 -5.71 44.90 42.83
CA LYS A 58 -5.70 43.77 43.76
C LYS A 58 -7.12 43.24 44.00
N ILE A 59 -8.08 44.11 44.30
CA ILE A 59 -9.49 43.73 44.54
C ILE A 59 -10.12 43.12 43.27
N PHE A 60 -9.79 43.66 42.10
CA PHE A 60 -10.26 43.12 40.82
C PHE A 60 -9.70 41.70 40.53
N ALA A 61 -8.41 41.47 40.84
CA ALA A 61 -7.72 40.21 40.56
C ALA A 61 -7.99 39.13 41.60
N ASP A 62 -8.12 39.53 42.87
CA ASP A 62 -8.32 38.61 44.00
C ASP A 62 -9.32 39.20 45.00
N PRO A 63 -10.51 38.59 45.14
CA PRO A 63 -11.54 39.02 46.09
C PRO A 63 -11.08 39.12 47.54
N SER A 64 -10.02 38.46 47.98
CA SER A 64 -9.55 38.49 49.37
C SER A 64 -9.09 39.87 49.83
N TYR A 65 -8.62 40.71 48.89
CA TYR A 65 -8.21 42.10 49.17
C TYR A 65 -9.38 43.09 49.37
N TYR A 66 -10.62 42.60 49.23
CA TYR A 66 -11.81 43.44 49.49
C TYR A 66 -11.84 44.01 50.93
N SER A 67 -11.29 43.28 51.89
CA SER A 67 -11.20 43.71 53.30
C SER A 67 -10.30 44.94 53.53
N ASP A 68 -9.44 45.28 52.58
CA ASP A 68 -8.54 46.44 52.66
C ASP A 68 -9.23 47.76 52.33
N ALA A 69 -10.43 47.73 51.74
CA ALA A 69 -11.23 48.92 51.44
C ALA A 69 -11.84 49.50 52.68
N LYS A 70 -11.56 50.77 52.95
CA LYS A 70 -12.07 51.49 54.15
C LYS A 70 -13.04 52.58 53.76
N GLY A 71 -14.25 52.57 54.39
CA GLY A 71 -15.31 53.53 54.14
C GLY A 71 -16.46 53.00 53.27
N PRO A 72 -17.64 53.60 53.32
CA PRO A 72 -18.84 53.06 52.68
C PRO A 72 -18.76 53.08 51.14
N VAL A 73 -18.18 54.11 50.54
CA VAL A 73 -18.02 54.20 49.05
C VAL A 73 -16.97 53.20 48.49
N PRO A 74 -15.75 53.12 49.07
CA PRO A 74 -14.79 52.14 48.67
C PRO A 74 -15.29 50.71 48.83
N ILE A 75 -16.01 50.38 49.88
CA ILE A 75 -16.56 49.03 50.13
C ILE A 75 -17.62 48.71 49.06
N ALA A 76 -18.57 49.59 48.77
CA ALA A 76 -19.58 49.34 47.74
C ALA A 76 -18.97 49.20 46.35
N SER A 77 -18.02 50.09 46.01
CA SER A 77 -17.32 50.08 44.72
C SER A 77 -16.45 48.86 44.59
N GLY A 78 -15.78 48.41 45.67
CA GLY A 78 -14.99 47.21 45.72
C GLY A 78 -15.83 45.93 45.49
N LEU A 79 -17.04 45.86 46.06
CA LEU A 79 -17.96 44.76 45.85
C LEU A 79 -18.37 44.61 44.39
N ILE A 80 -18.73 45.78 43.76
CA ILE A 80 -19.05 45.80 42.33
C ILE A 80 -17.83 45.36 41.50
N LEU A 81 -16.65 45.81 41.87
CA LEU A 81 -15.40 45.49 41.18
C LEU A 81 -15.06 44.00 41.27
N VAL A 82 -15.25 43.37 42.45
CA VAL A 82 -15.12 41.93 42.63
C VAL A 82 -16.06 41.16 41.69
N LEU A 83 -17.33 41.56 41.64
CA LEU A 83 -18.31 40.91 40.76
C LEU A 83 -17.92 41.06 39.29
N LEU A 84 -17.48 42.24 38.85
CA LEU A 84 -16.99 42.46 37.49
C LEU A 84 -15.74 41.66 37.19
N GLY A 85 -14.80 41.55 38.14
CA GLY A 85 -13.60 40.72 38.02
C GLY A 85 -13.94 39.24 37.82
N LEU A 86 -14.84 38.69 38.65
CA LEU A 86 -15.31 37.31 38.53
C LEU A 86 -15.99 37.03 37.18
N VAL A 87 -16.84 37.97 36.72
CA VAL A 87 -17.49 37.84 35.40
C VAL A 87 -16.45 37.82 34.28
N LEU A 88 -15.51 38.78 34.28
CA LEU A 88 -14.48 38.83 33.21
C LEU A 88 -13.52 37.66 33.27
N PHE A 89 -13.17 37.17 34.46
CA PHE A 89 -12.38 35.95 34.60
C PHE A 89 -13.11 34.72 34.06
N SER A 90 -14.42 34.61 34.30
CA SER A 90 -15.27 33.58 33.72
C SER A 90 -15.32 33.67 32.19
N PHE A 91 -15.31 34.86 31.60
CA PHE A 91 -15.19 35.04 30.15
C PHE A 91 -13.83 34.54 29.60
N ILE A 92 -12.73 34.82 30.31
CA ILE A 92 -11.40 34.30 29.90
C ILE A 92 -11.40 32.77 29.87
N ILE A 93 -11.90 32.14 30.95
CA ILE A 93 -12.01 30.68 31.04
C ILE A 93 -12.88 30.14 29.89
N SER A 94 -14.02 30.77 29.64
CA SER A 94 -14.93 30.36 28.56
C SER A 94 -14.28 30.43 27.18
N VAL A 95 -13.57 31.53 26.87
CA VAL A 95 -12.86 31.71 25.60
C VAL A 95 -11.75 30.68 25.43
N LEU A 96 -10.96 30.42 26.47
CA LEU A 96 -9.89 29.42 26.43
C LEU A 96 -10.45 28.01 26.31
N SER A 97 -11.53 27.69 27.04
CA SER A 97 -12.19 26.37 26.94
C SER A 97 -12.78 26.15 25.55
N ALA A 98 -13.48 27.17 24.99
CA ALA A 98 -14.01 27.07 23.62
C ALA A 98 -12.90 26.92 22.58
N ALA A 99 -11.77 27.60 22.76
CA ALA A 99 -10.60 27.44 21.87
C ALA A 99 -9.99 26.03 21.95
N LEU A 100 -9.88 25.50 23.17
CA LEU A 100 -9.37 24.13 23.37
C LEU A 100 -10.30 23.07 22.78
N ILE A 101 -11.62 23.20 23.00
CA ILE A 101 -12.63 22.32 22.43
C ILE A 101 -12.53 22.35 20.90
N LYS A 102 -12.48 23.55 20.30
CA LYS A 102 -12.34 23.74 18.86
C LYS A 102 -11.04 23.10 18.31
N LEU A 103 -9.94 23.22 19.05
CA LEU A 103 -8.69 22.57 18.69
C LEU A 103 -8.83 21.04 18.69
N ILE A 104 -9.43 20.50 19.76
CA ILE A 104 -9.70 19.06 19.88
C ILE A 104 -10.62 18.58 18.74
N ASP A 105 -11.67 19.34 18.44
CA ASP A 105 -12.60 18.99 17.36
C ASP A 105 -11.92 19.06 15.98
N ASN A 106 -11.08 20.04 15.75
CA ASN A 106 -10.28 20.13 14.52
C ASN A 106 -9.27 18.97 14.40
N ILE A 107 -8.68 18.51 15.51
CA ILE A 107 -7.85 17.32 15.54
C ILE A 107 -8.70 16.08 15.24
N LYS A 108 -9.84 15.94 15.91
CA LYS A 108 -10.74 14.79 15.73
C LYS A 108 -11.36 14.74 14.35
N SER A 109 -11.75 15.85 13.76
CA SER A 109 -12.28 15.89 12.39
C SER A 109 -11.22 15.76 11.30
N GLY A 110 -9.92 15.87 11.63
CA GLY A 110 -8.85 15.85 10.63
C GLY A 110 -8.74 17.14 9.82
N SER A 111 -9.30 18.26 10.30
CA SER A 111 -9.32 19.54 9.58
C SER A 111 -8.00 20.32 9.66
N LEU A 112 -7.06 19.90 10.51
CA LEU A 112 -5.76 20.56 10.67
C LEU A 112 -4.87 20.32 9.45
N PRO A 113 -4.15 21.36 8.96
CA PRO A 113 -3.17 21.16 7.91
C PRO A 113 -2.00 20.29 8.40
N TYR A 114 -1.46 19.49 7.51
CA TYR A 114 -0.22 18.76 7.73
C TYR A 114 0.95 19.58 7.18
N LYS A 115 2.00 19.76 7.98
CA LYS A 115 3.16 20.60 7.62
C LYS A 115 4.49 19.82 7.56
N GLY A 116 4.42 18.50 7.57
CA GLY A 116 5.60 17.65 7.50
C GLY A 116 6.17 17.52 6.09
N THR A 117 7.31 16.83 6.00
CA THR A 117 8.02 16.53 4.75
C THR A 117 8.32 15.03 4.69
N GLY A 118 8.55 14.49 3.51
CA GLY A 118 8.96 13.10 3.36
C GLY A 118 7.88 12.06 3.64
N HIS A 119 6.62 12.45 3.53
CA HIS A 119 5.45 11.60 3.79
C HIS A 119 4.85 11.01 2.52
N THR A 120 4.08 9.93 2.66
CA THR A 120 3.24 9.38 1.61
C THR A 120 1.78 9.75 1.86
N VAL A 121 1.09 10.23 0.82
CA VAL A 121 -0.32 10.62 0.88
C VAL A 121 -1.17 9.52 0.25
N PHE A 122 -2.11 8.97 1.02
CA PHE A 122 -3.16 8.08 0.51
C PHE A 122 -4.46 8.88 0.38
N ILE A 123 -5.08 8.78 -0.78
CA ILE A 123 -6.34 9.44 -1.10
C ILE A 123 -7.41 8.38 -1.24
N ASN A 124 -8.55 8.58 -0.61
CA ASN A 124 -9.66 7.67 -0.48
C ASN A 124 -9.42 6.49 0.49
N TYR A 125 -10.50 5.82 0.81
CA TYR A 125 -10.54 4.61 1.64
C TYR A 125 -11.09 3.45 0.83
N ASN A 126 -10.49 2.27 1.03
CA ASN A 126 -11.07 0.97 0.70
C ASN A 126 -10.57 -0.10 1.69
N ILE A 127 -11.15 -1.29 1.62
CA ILE A 127 -10.81 -2.41 2.52
C ILE A 127 -9.33 -2.82 2.46
N LYS A 128 -8.65 -2.53 1.35
CA LYS A 128 -7.22 -2.84 1.16
C LYS A 128 -6.29 -1.88 1.90
N LEU A 129 -6.74 -0.67 2.27
CA LEU A 129 -5.88 0.34 2.90
C LEU A 129 -5.19 -0.16 4.18
N PRO A 130 -5.87 -0.80 5.15
CA PRO A 130 -5.19 -1.34 6.34
C PRO A 130 -4.10 -2.37 5.99
N LEU A 131 -4.34 -3.21 4.98
CA LEU A 131 -3.39 -4.22 4.51
C LEU A 131 -2.19 -3.58 3.77
N ILE A 132 -2.41 -2.48 3.06
CA ILE A 132 -1.34 -1.68 2.44
C ILE A 132 -0.47 -1.06 3.55
N LEU A 133 -1.09 -0.51 4.60
CA LEU A 133 -0.36 0.06 5.74
C LEU A 133 0.46 -1.01 6.48
N ASP A 134 -0.01 -2.26 6.57
CA ASP A 134 0.80 -3.36 7.10
C ASP A 134 2.10 -3.54 6.30
N GLN A 135 2.03 -3.48 4.96
CA GLN A 135 3.22 -3.58 4.11
C GLN A 135 4.16 -2.37 4.27
N PHE A 136 3.61 -1.16 4.39
CA PHE A 136 4.40 0.04 4.69
C PHE A 136 5.10 -0.08 6.05
N ASN A 137 4.41 -0.61 7.06
CA ASN A 137 4.97 -0.83 8.39
C ASN A 137 6.10 -1.87 8.38
N LEU A 138 5.93 -2.98 7.65
CA LEU A 138 6.98 -4.00 7.47
C LEU A 138 8.22 -3.39 6.83
N ARG A 139 8.05 -2.63 5.75
CA ARG A 139 9.14 -1.95 5.07
C ARG A 139 9.85 -0.91 5.96
N ALA A 140 9.09 -0.12 6.71
CA ALA A 140 9.64 0.86 7.65
C ALA A 140 10.47 0.17 8.76
N LYS A 141 9.95 -0.96 9.28
CA LYS A 141 10.64 -1.81 10.24
C LYS A 141 11.96 -2.34 9.70
N GLU A 142 11.96 -2.86 8.48
CA GLU A 142 13.18 -3.38 7.82
C GLU A 142 14.23 -2.29 7.61
N LYS A 143 13.80 -1.08 7.26
CA LYS A 143 14.70 0.09 7.15
C LYS A 143 15.19 0.61 8.49
N GLY A 144 14.55 0.23 9.61
CA GLY A 144 14.81 0.78 10.94
C GLY A 144 14.43 2.27 11.05
N SER A 145 13.37 2.70 10.36
CA SER A 145 12.91 4.09 10.31
C SER A 145 11.42 4.19 10.60
N ILE A 146 10.97 5.37 11.04
CA ILE A 146 9.55 5.70 11.12
C ILE A 146 9.16 6.43 9.85
N GLU A 147 8.12 5.96 9.16
CA GLU A 147 7.61 6.59 7.95
C GLU A 147 6.32 7.38 8.25
N ASN A 148 6.22 8.59 7.69
CA ASN A 148 5.03 9.43 7.84
C ASN A 148 4.01 9.11 6.75
N VAL A 149 2.77 8.87 7.15
CA VAL A 149 1.65 8.58 6.27
C VAL A 149 0.52 9.57 6.53
N VAL A 150 0.01 10.17 5.47
CA VAL A 150 -1.15 11.07 5.52
C VAL A 150 -2.30 10.44 4.77
N LEU A 151 -3.42 10.22 5.46
CA LEU A 151 -4.64 9.66 4.89
C LEU A 151 -5.64 10.77 4.65
N LEU A 152 -6.07 10.95 3.41
CA LEU A 152 -7.09 11.91 3.01
C LEU A 152 -8.42 11.21 2.74
N PHE A 153 -9.41 11.48 3.57
CA PHE A 153 -10.78 10.97 3.40
C PHE A 153 -11.75 12.12 3.15
N SER A 154 -12.74 11.88 2.30
CA SER A 154 -13.81 12.84 2.02
C SER A 154 -14.94 12.80 3.06
N ASP A 155 -15.17 11.63 3.68
CA ASP A 155 -16.27 11.38 4.62
C ASP A 155 -15.78 11.36 6.08
N ASN A 156 -16.51 12.09 6.93
CA ASN A 156 -16.29 12.12 8.38
C ASN A 156 -16.54 10.77 9.06
N ASN A 157 -17.48 9.98 8.54
CA ASN A 157 -17.77 8.66 9.10
C ASN A 157 -16.56 7.74 8.92
N ILE A 158 -15.94 7.77 7.73
CA ILE A 158 -14.70 7.03 7.45
C ILE A 158 -13.57 7.50 8.36
N VAL A 159 -13.41 8.83 8.55
CA VAL A 159 -12.41 9.39 9.48
C VAL A 159 -12.60 8.83 10.89
N SER A 160 -13.84 8.80 11.37
CA SER A 160 -14.18 8.34 12.72
C SER A 160 -13.94 6.83 12.85
N SER A 161 -14.42 6.05 11.90
CA SER A 161 -14.27 4.59 11.90
C SER A 161 -12.81 4.18 11.79
N PHE A 162 -12.05 4.80 10.88
CA PHE A 162 -10.63 4.46 10.73
C PHE A 162 -9.80 4.83 11.96
N ARG A 163 -10.18 5.88 12.71
CA ARG A 163 -9.51 6.21 13.98
C ARG A 163 -9.65 5.12 15.04
N THR A 164 -10.76 4.40 15.05
CA THR A 164 -10.95 3.27 15.97
C THR A 164 -10.09 2.07 15.59
N LEU A 165 -9.69 1.96 14.32
CA LEU A 165 -8.78 0.94 13.81
C LEU A 165 -7.30 1.26 14.05
N LEU A 166 -6.97 2.54 14.40
CA LEU A 166 -5.59 2.93 14.66
C LEU A 166 -5.08 2.25 15.93
N ASP A 167 -4.34 1.18 15.71
CA ASP A 167 -3.62 0.46 16.75
C ASP A 167 -2.12 0.76 16.62
N LYS A 168 -1.54 1.32 17.68
CA LYS A 168 -0.11 1.64 17.73
C LYS A 168 0.76 0.37 17.70
N ASP A 169 0.25 -0.72 18.21
CA ASP A 169 0.98 -2.00 18.25
C ASP A 169 1.05 -2.60 16.84
N ARG A 170 -0.02 -2.43 16.02
CA ARG A 170 -0.06 -2.92 14.64
C ARG A 170 0.85 -2.12 13.72
N TRP A 171 0.88 -0.78 13.80
CA TRP A 171 1.63 0.11 12.89
C TRP A 171 2.68 0.95 13.62
N GLY A 172 3.46 0.32 14.52
CA GLY A 172 4.43 1.01 15.39
C GLY A 172 5.56 1.73 14.66
N ASN A 173 5.81 1.41 13.38
CA ASN A 173 6.82 2.10 12.56
C ASN A 173 6.21 3.13 11.59
N LEU A 174 4.92 3.46 11.74
CA LEU A 174 4.23 4.48 10.96
C LEU A 174 3.67 5.58 11.85
N ASP A 175 3.93 6.83 11.49
CA ASP A 175 3.20 7.98 12.02
C ASP A 175 2.04 8.30 11.07
N ILE A 176 0.81 7.95 11.48
CA ILE A 176 -0.38 8.06 10.65
C ILE A 176 -1.17 9.32 11.00
N PHE A 177 -1.36 10.20 10.02
CA PHE A 177 -2.09 11.45 10.13
C PHE A 177 -3.37 11.42 9.28
N ILE A 178 -4.53 11.32 9.90
CA ILE A 178 -5.82 11.35 9.19
C ILE A 178 -6.22 12.80 8.94
N ARG A 179 -6.63 13.08 7.69
CA ARG A 179 -7.12 14.38 7.25
C ARG A 179 -8.44 14.22 6.52
N GLN A 180 -9.31 15.21 6.71
CA GLN A 180 -10.57 15.33 5.99
C GLN A 180 -10.49 16.46 4.98
N GLY A 181 -11.01 16.20 3.77
CA GLY A 181 -11.09 17.21 2.73
C GLY A 181 -11.72 16.69 1.45
N ASN A 182 -12.06 17.62 0.57
CA ASN A 182 -12.55 17.27 -0.76
C ASN A 182 -11.37 16.95 -1.70
N PRO A 183 -11.21 15.70 -2.19
CA PRO A 183 -10.12 15.35 -3.09
C PRO A 183 -10.21 16.01 -4.49
N LEU A 184 -11.34 16.59 -4.85
CA LEU A 184 -11.51 17.33 -6.10
C LEU A 184 -11.10 18.81 -5.98
N ALA A 185 -10.74 19.28 -4.77
CA ALA A 185 -10.32 20.65 -4.53
C ALA A 185 -8.80 20.72 -4.30
N PHE A 186 -8.05 21.39 -5.18
CA PHE A 186 -6.58 21.47 -5.07
C PHE A 186 -6.12 22.09 -3.74
N GLN A 187 -6.86 23.02 -3.17
CA GLN A 187 -6.58 23.61 -1.84
C GLN A 187 -6.49 22.57 -0.71
N THR A 188 -7.15 21.43 -0.86
CA THR A 188 -7.02 20.30 0.09
C THR A 188 -5.59 19.77 0.08
N TYR A 189 -4.99 19.63 -1.10
CA TYR A 189 -3.62 19.12 -1.25
C TYR A 189 -2.54 20.09 -0.75
N GLU A 190 -2.78 21.40 -0.88
CA GLU A 190 -1.91 22.42 -0.26
C GLU A 190 -1.87 22.27 1.28
N LYS A 191 -3.02 21.98 1.90
CA LYS A 191 -3.08 21.70 3.34
C LYS A 191 -2.38 20.40 3.75
N LEU A 192 -2.15 19.48 2.83
CA LEU A 192 -1.41 18.25 3.07
C LEU A 192 0.09 18.39 2.79
N SER A 193 0.58 19.58 2.44
CA SER A 193 1.97 19.79 2.01
C SER A 193 2.37 18.82 0.88
N ILE A 194 1.47 18.64 -0.12
CA ILE A 194 1.65 17.66 -1.21
C ILE A 194 2.98 17.84 -1.95
N THR A 195 3.47 19.07 -2.03
CA THR A 195 4.76 19.40 -2.63
C THR A 195 5.96 18.80 -1.89
N ASN A 196 5.80 18.44 -0.62
CA ASN A 196 6.84 17.83 0.21
C ASN A 196 6.64 16.31 0.37
N ALA A 197 5.65 15.73 -0.30
CA ALA A 197 5.39 14.29 -0.27
C ALA A 197 6.45 13.50 -1.04
N LEU A 198 6.73 12.28 -0.64
CA LEU A 198 7.53 11.28 -1.36
C LEU A 198 6.68 10.40 -2.27
N GLY A 199 5.40 10.24 -1.93
CA GLY A 199 4.47 9.43 -2.70
C GLY A 199 3.04 9.91 -2.61
N ILE A 200 2.27 9.64 -3.65
CA ILE A 200 0.83 9.88 -3.72
C ILE A 200 0.19 8.59 -4.24
N VAL A 201 -0.72 8.04 -3.47
CA VAL A 201 -1.46 6.82 -3.81
C VAL A 201 -2.95 7.13 -3.81
N ILE A 202 -3.57 7.08 -4.98
CA ILE A 202 -5.01 7.28 -5.15
C ILE A 202 -5.64 5.89 -5.17
N LEU A 203 -6.35 5.54 -4.10
CA LEU A 203 -7.04 4.25 -3.98
C LEU A 203 -8.42 4.33 -4.60
N LEU A 204 -8.89 3.22 -5.16
CA LEU A 204 -10.25 3.11 -5.66
C LEU A 204 -11.23 3.19 -4.46
N PRO A 205 -12.11 4.20 -4.39
CA PRO A 205 -13.03 4.34 -3.26
C PRO A 205 -14.09 3.22 -3.29
N GLU A 206 -14.45 2.71 -2.12
CA GLU A 206 -15.60 1.80 -2.00
C GLU A 206 -16.88 2.55 -2.34
N ARG A 207 -17.54 2.08 -3.38
CA ARG A 207 -18.89 2.51 -3.77
C ARG A 207 -19.69 1.26 -4.10
N GLU A 208 -20.66 0.96 -3.29
CA GLU A 208 -21.47 -0.24 -3.46
C GLU A 208 -21.99 -0.37 -4.90
N GLY A 209 -21.48 -1.38 -5.62
CA GLY A 209 -21.99 -1.79 -6.94
C GLY A 209 -21.75 -0.82 -8.11
N ASP A 210 -20.90 0.22 -7.97
CA ASP A 210 -20.66 1.21 -9.03
C ASP A 210 -19.17 1.49 -9.24
N ASP A 211 -18.46 0.54 -9.84
CA ASP A 211 -17.05 0.66 -10.20
C ASP A 211 -16.81 1.81 -11.19
N PHE A 212 -17.74 2.05 -12.10
CA PHE A 212 -17.67 3.15 -13.07
C PHE A 212 -17.68 4.53 -12.38
N ALA A 213 -18.54 4.71 -11.36
CA ALA A 213 -18.54 5.96 -10.60
C ALA A 213 -17.28 6.12 -9.74
N ALA A 214 -16.73 5.01 -9.24
CA ALA A 214 -15.47 5.01 -8.50
C ALA A 214 -14.28 5.40 -9.40
N ASP A 215 -14.18 4.82 -10.59
CA ASP A 215 -13.17 5.16 -11.59
C ASP A 215 -13.26 6.62 -12.02
N ASN A 216 -14.46 7.07 -12.37
CA ASN A 216 -14.69 8.47 -12.75
C ASN A 216 -14.28 9.44 -11.64
N PHE A 217 -14.48 9.07 -10.38
CA PHE A 217 -14.04 9.89 -9.26
C PHE A 217 -12.52 9.96 -9.20
N ASN A 218 -11.82 8.85 -9.38
CA ASN A 218 -10.36 8.81 -9.40
C ASN A 218 -9.77 9.54 -10.62
N LEU A 219 -10.37 9.41 -11.80
CA LEU A 219 -9.97 10.17 -12.99
C LEU A 219 -10.12 11.68 -12.80
N LYS A 220 -11.17 12.13 -12.08
CA LYS A 220 -11.32 13.55 -11.70
C LYS A 220 -10.24 14.00 -10.71
N ILE A 221 -9.85 13.16 -9.76
CA ILE A 221 -8.74 13.44 -8.84
C ILE A 221 -7.44 13.58 -9.62
N LEU A 222 -7.14 12.62 -10.51
CA LEU A 222 -5.97 12.65 -11.37
C LEU A 222 -5.92 13.95 -12.18
N THR A 223 -7.02 14.30 -12.85
CA THR A 223 -7.15 15.54 -13.62
C THR A 223 -6.95 16.79 -12.75
N THR A 224 -7.47 16.80 -11.52
CA THR A 224 -7.29 17.91 -10.57
C THR A 224 -5.82 18.13 -10.22
N LEU A 225 -5.07 17.05 -10.03
CA LEU A 225 -3.65 17.11 -9.72
C LEU A 225 -2.80 17.48 -10.94
N THR A 226 -3.04 16.83 -12.08
CA THR A 226 -2.22 16.99 -13.30
C THR A 226 -2.41 18.34 -13.97
N ASN A 227 -3.60 18.94 -13.90
CA ASN A 227 -3.88 20.26 -14.49
C ASN A 227 -3.40 21.43 -13.63
N ASN A 228 -2.90 21.20 -12.41
CA ASN A 228 -2.40 22.30 -11.58
C ASN A 228 -0.98 22.67 -11.94
N GLN A 229 -0.78 23.88 -12.49
CA GLN A 229 0.53 24.36 -12.95
C GLN A 229 1.59 24.40 -11.85
N THR A 230 1.22 24.74 -10.63
CA THR A 230 2.15 24.79 -9.48
C THR A 230 2.63 23.38 -9.12
N PHE A 231 1.72 22.43 -9.10
CA PHE A 231 2.04 21.03 -8.85
C PHE A 231 2.88 20.44 -9.98
N PHE A 232 2.51 20.75 -11.23
CA PHE A 232 3.28 20.35 -12.42
C PHE A 232 4.73 20.84 -12.37
N LYS A 233 4.94 22.13 -12.12
CA LYS A 233 6.29 22.69 -12.02
C LYS A 233 7.10 22.03 -10.92
N TYR A 234 6.48 21.82 -9.76
CA TYR A 234 7.13 21.17 -8.64
C TYR A 234 7.53 19.72 -8.95
N LEU A 235 6.67 18.96 -9.61
CA LEU A 235 6.97 17.59 -10.03
C LEU A 235 8.10 17.54 -11.04
N SER A 236 8.09 18.45 -12.02
CA SER A 236 9.15 18.57 -13.04
C SER A 236 10.51 18.89 -12.44
N ASP A 237 10.56 19.82 -11.49
CA ASP A 237 11.79 20.20 -10.79
C ASP A 237 12.37 19.05 -9.95
N ARG A 238 11.51 18.14 -9.47
CA ARG A 238 11.92 16.98 -8.67
C ARG A 238 12.25 15.73 -9.47
N GLN A 239 11.85 15.64 -10.73
CA GLN A 239 12.06 14.46 -11.56
C GLN A 239 13.56 14.10 -11.74
N GLY A 240 14.46 15.11 -11.69
CA GLY A 240 15.90 14.92 -11.69
C GLY A 240 16.56 14.79 -10.30
N SER A 241 15.77 14.80 -9.23
CA SER A 241 16.30 14.75 -7.85
C SER A 241 16.61 13.32 -7.39
N ARG A 242 17.45 13.20 -6.33
CA ARG A 242 17.75 11.91 -5.68
C ARG A 242 16.51 11.18 -5.13
N HIS A 243 15.40 11.88 -4.94
CA HIS A 243 14.15 11.35 -4.41
C HIS A 243 12.97 11.79 -5.29
N PRO A 244 12.77 11.19 -6.46
CA PRO A 244 11.62 11.48 -7.30
C PRO A 244 10.33 11.14 -6.54
N ILE A 245 9.29 11.96 -6.73
CA ILE A 245 7.98 11.64 -6.19
C ILE A 245 7.41 10.42 -6.92
N LYS A 246 6.72 9.56 -6.20
CA LYS A 246 6.07 8.36 -6.74
C LYS A 246 4.58 8.53 -6.63
N CYS A 247 3.91 8.45 -7.77
CA CYS A 247 2.47 8.63 -7.85
C CYS A 247 1.84 7.37 -8.45
N SER A 248 0.74 6.92 -7.87
CA SER A 248 -0.04 5.80 -8.39
C SER A 248 -1.53 6.06 -8.25
N ILE A 249 -2.29 5.54 -9.21
CA ILE A 249 -3.74 5.59 -9.24
C ILE A 249 -4.30 4.19 -9.44
N GLU A 250 -5.15 3.75 -8.54
CA GLU A 250 -5.87 2.50 -8.63
C GLU A 250 -7.19 2.73 -9.37
N LEU A 251 -7.47 1.87 -10.35
CA LEU A 251 -8.72 1.81 -11.10
C LEU A 251 -9.31 0.39 -11.01
N SER A 252 -10.59 0.28 -11.35
CA SER A 252 -11.22 -1.00 -11.61
C SER A 252 -10.66 -1.65 -12.89
N ASN A 253 -11.13 -2.83 -13.23
CA ASN A 253 -10.73 -3.52 -14.46
C ASN A 253 -11.49 -3.04 -15.70
N SER A 254 -12.08 -1.83 -15.69
CA SER A 254 -12.71 -1.24 -16.86
C SER A 254 -11.67 -0.85 -17.91
N PRO A 255 -11.69 -1.43 -19.13
CA PRO A 255 -10.76 -1.07 -20.20
C PRO A 255 -10.83 0.41 -20.57
N ASP A 256 -12.06 0.97 -20.63
CA ASP A 256 -12.28 2.37 -20.97
C ASP A 256 -11.66 3.31 -19.93
N SER A 257 -11.82 3.01 -18.62
CA SER A 257 -11.23 3.78 -17.54
C SER A 257 -9.71 3.74 -17.59
N ARG A 258 -9.15 2.57 -17.89
CA ARG A 258 -7.72 2.37 -18.07
C ARG A 258 -7.18 3.17 -19.25
N GLU A 259 -7.84 3.13 -20.40
CA GLU A 259 -7.43 3.88 -21.60
C GLU A 259 -7.40 5.39 -21.32
N ILE A 260 -8.46 5.94 -20.71
CA ILE A 260 -8.53 7.35 -20.30
C ILE A 260 -7.39 7.69 -19.34
N ALA A 261 -7.13 6.84 -18.35
CA ALA A 261 -6.05 7.09 -17.39
C ALA A 261 -4.67 7.06 -18.07
N LEU A 262 -4.42 6.12 -18.97
CA LEU A 262 -3.17 6.03 -19.71
C LEU A 262 -2.96 7.28 -20.60
N GLU A 263 -4.00 7.80 -21.25
CA GLU A 263 -3.93 9.04 -22.01
C GLU A 263 -3.60 10.23 -21.09
N LEU A 264 -4.29 10.37 -19.96
CA LEU A 264 -4.01 11.42 -18.97
C LEU A 264 -2.60 11.33 -18.36
N THR A 265 -2.02 10.14 -18.33
CA THR A 265 -0.68 9.87 -17.77
C THR A 265 0.42 9.80 -18.84
N SER A 266 0.08 9.88 -20.11
CA SER A 266 1.06 9.83 -21.22
C SER A 266 1.95 11.07 -21.29
N HIS A 267 1.48 12.23 -20.82
CA HIS A 267 2.12 13.51 -20.98
C HIS A 267 2.21 14.32 -19.67
N GLY A 268 3.21 15.18 -19.60
CA GLY A 268 3.34 16.19 -18.54
C GLY A 268 3.46 15.60 -17.13
N ALA A 269 2.71 16.17 -16.18
CA ALA A 269 2.70 15.70 -14.80
C ALA A 269 2.04 14.32 -14.64
N GLY A 270 1.18 13.96 -15.57
CA GLY A 270 0.55 12.65 -15.62
C GLY A 270 1.57 11.52 -15.76
N ALA A 271 2.65 11.71 -16.50
CA ALA A 271 3.71 10.71 -16.73
C ALA A 271 4.40 10.21 -15.44
N LEU A 272 4.11 10.83 -14.30
CA LEU A 272 4.61 10.42 -12.99
C LEU A 272 3.67 9.42 -12.28
N PHE A 273 2.44 9.27 -12.75
CA PHE A 273 1.48 8.35 -12.19
C PHE A 273 1.57 6.98 -12.86
N ALA A 274 1.69 5.94 -12.07
CA ALA A 274 1.48 4.57 -12.50
C ALA A 274 -0.02 4.26 -12.41
N VAL A 275 -0.61 3.78 -13.50
CA VAL A 275 -1.99 3.30 -13.53
C VAL A 275 -2.00 1.85 -13.07
N ILE A 276 -2.73 1.56 -12.01
CA ILE A 276 -2.80 0.24 -11.38
C ILE A 276 -4.21 -0.30 -11.56
N THR A 277 -4.33 -1.42 -12.26
CA THR A 277 -5.53 -2.25 -12.36
C THR A 277 -5.24 -3.59 -11.69
N PRO A 278 -5.38 -3.69 -10.35
CA PRO A 278 -4.94 -4.88 -9.62
C PRO A 278 -5.63 -6.16 -10.08
N GLY A 279 -6.86 -6.05 -10.53
CA GLY A 279 -7.67 -7.20 -10.94
C GLY A 279 -7.07 -8.00 -12.10
N ASP A 280 -6.40 -7.36 -13.07
CA ASP A 280 -5.76 -8.06 -14.19
C ASP A 280 -4.64 -8.98 -13.70
N VAL A 281 -3.72 -8.43 -12.91
CA VAL A 281 -2.57 -9.19 -12.36
C VAL A 281 -3.04 -10.23 -11.35
N ILE A 282 -4.01 -9.89 -10.50
CA ILE A 282 -4.57 -10.83 -9.53
C ILE A 282 -5.31 -11.96 -10.25
N GLY A 283 -6.12 -11.63 -11.26
CA GLY A 283 -6.81 -12.61 -12.07
C GLY A 283 -5.86 -13.62 -12.70
N SER A 284 -4.73 -13.16 -13.24
CA SER A 284 -3.71 -14.03 -13.81
C SER A 284 -3.05 -14.94 -12.76
N ILE A 285 -2.70 -14.39 -11.59
CA ILE A 285 -2.13 -15.17 -10.48
C ILE A 285 -3.12 -16.22 -9.98
N LEU A 286 -4.40 -15.87 -9.89
CA LEU A 286 -5.46 -16.79 -9.48
C LEU A 286 -5.74 -17.85 -10.54
N ALA A 287 -5.66 -17.50 -11.84
CA ALA A 287 -5.77 -18.47 -12.93
C ALA A 287 -4.66 -19.55 -12.85
N ARG A 288 -3.41 -19.12 -12.61
CA ARG A 288 -2.29 -20.05 -12.37
C ARG A 288 -2.47 -20.88 -11.10
N ALA A 289 -3.06 -20.28 -10.05
CA ALA A 289 -3.36 -21.00 -8.81
C ALA A 289 -4.39 -22.13 -9.01
N LYS A 290 -5.24 -22.06 -10.06
CA LYS A 290 -6.11 -23.19 -10.44
C LYS A 290 -5.31 -24.45 -10.78
N VAL A 291 -4.16 -24.28 -11.44
CA VAL A 291 -3.27 -25.39 -11.82
C VAL A 291 -2.45 -25.86 -10.62
N ASP A 292 -1.79 -24.95 -9.91
CA ASP A 292 -1.14 -25.23 -8.63
C ASP A 292 -1.09 -23.97 -7.74
N VAL A 293 -1.54 -24.11 -6.50
CA VAL A 293 -1.55 -23.01 -5.52
C VAL A 293 -0.16 -22.47 -5.21
N VAL A 294 0.90 -23.20 -5.50
CA VAL A 294 2.30 -22.75 -5.33
C VAL A 294 2.57 -21.48 -6.13
N TYR A 295 1.98 -21.33 -7.32
CA TYR A 295 2.13 -20.08 -8.10
C TYR A 295 1.59 -18.86 -7.34
N TYR A 296 0.42 -18.97 -6.72
CA TYR A 296 -0.09 -17.91 -5.86
C TYR A 296 0.86 -17.63 -4.68
N LYS A 297 1.32 -18.67 -3.99
CA LYS A 297 2.22 -18.53 -2.86
C LYS A 297 3.56 -17.88 -3.27
N ALA A 298 4.09 -18.19 -4.44
CA ALA A 298 5.30 -17.55 -4.97
C ALA A 298 5.10 -16.04 -5.19
N PHE A 299 4.04 -15.64 -5.89
CA PHE A 299 3.72 -14.23 -6.06
C PHE A 299 3.43 -13.54 -4.73
N PHE A 300 2.72 -14.22 -3.83
CA PHE A 300 2.40 -13.69 -2.52
C PHE A 300 3.65 -13.39 -1.68
N GLU A 301 4.66 -14.25 -1.74
CA GLU A 301 5.96 -14.03 -1.07
C GLU A 301 6.76 -12.91 -1.74
N ILE A 302 6.90 -12.91 -3.07
CA ILE A 302 7.64 -11.88 -3.81
C ILE A 302 7.05 -10.48 -3.62
N LEU A 303 5.74 -10.38 -3.46
CA LEU A 303 5.03 -9.12 -3.20
C LEU A 303 5.10 -8.67 -1.73
N SER A 304 5.63 -9.46 -0.82
CA SER A 304 5.77 -9.12 0.61
C SER A 304 7.06 -8.35 0.88
N PHE A 305 6.99 -7.32 1.73
CA PHE A 305 8.18 -6.68 2.28
C PHE A 305 8.81 -7.45 3.46
N ASP A 306 8.25 -8.59 3.86
CA ASP A 306 8.80 -9.46 4.93
C ASP A 306 9.75 -10.54 4.39
N GLY A 307 10.02 -10.53 3.09
CA GLY A 307 10.84 -11.55 2.40
C GLY A 307 11.70 -10.96 1.30
N SER A 308 12.15 -11.84 0.39
CA SER A 308 12.87 -11.43 -0.81
C SER A 308 11.91 -10.82 -1.81
N THR A 309 12.19 -9.60 -2.24
CA THR A 309 11.42 -8.84 -3.23
C THR A 309 12.28 -8.44 -4.43
N ILE A 310 11.63 -8.02 -5.51
CA ILE A 310 12.36 -7.63 -6.73
C ILE A 310 12.71 -6.14 -6.66
N HIS A 311 13.97 -5.83 -6.94
CA HIS A 311 14.51 -4.48 -6.88
C HIS A 311 15.21 -4.09 -8.18
N PHE A 312 14.94 -2.88 -8.66
CA PHE A 312 15.73 -2.24 -9.71
C PHE A 312 16.94 -1.55 -9.07
N VAL A 313 18.13 -1.99 -9.42
CA VAL A 313 19.41 -1.53 -8.83
C VAL A 313 20.25 -0.86 -9.89
N ASP A 314 20.67 0.40 -9.64
CA ASP A 314 21.63 1.09 -10.52
C ASP A 314 23.00 0.41 -10.41
N PRO A 315 23.61 -0.05 -11.53
CA PRO A 315 24.93 -0.69 -11.55
C PRO A 315 26.04 0.16 -10.94
N LYS A 316 25.90 1.50 -10.96
CA LYS A 316 26.84 2.46 -10.35
C LYS A 316 27.04 2.24 -8.85
N ARG A 317 26.10 1.53 -8.22
CA ARG A 317 26.24 1.11 -6.82
C ARG A 317 27.43 0.18 -6.59
N PHE A 318 27.79 -0.64 -7.58
CA PHE A 318 28.78 -1.69 -7.47
C PHE A 318 30.15 -1.28 -8.01
N LEU A 319 30.19 -0.35 -8.95
CA LEU A 319 31.40 0.05 -9.67
C LEU A 319 31.55 1.56 -9.72
N ASP A 320 32.58 2.10 -9.05
CA ASP A 320 32.85 3.54 -8.99
C ASP A 320 33.16 4.19 -10.35
N LYS A 321 33.75 3.44 -11.30
CA LYS A 321 34.20 3.93 -12.61
C LYS A 321 33.96 2.99 -13.79
N GLY A 322 33.22 1.91 -13.59
CA GLY A 322 32.93 0.94 -14.65
C GLY A 322 31.44 0.75 -14.82
N ASP A 323 31.07 0.24 -15.96
CA ASP A 323 29.75 -0.27 -16.23
C ASP A 323 29.85 -1.77 -16.59
N PHE A 324 28.72 -2.43 -16.63
CA PHE A 324 28.65 -3.83 -17.04
C PHE A 324 28.34 -3.98 -18.55
N GLY A 325 28.47 -2.90 -19.33
CA GLY A 325 28.19 -2.90 -20.77
C GLY A 325 29.04 -3.92 -21.51
N GLY A 326 28.40 -4.76 -22.34
CA GLY A 326 29.03 -5.83 -23.08
C GLY A 326 29.33 -7.11 -22.30
N VAL A 327 28.97 -7.17 -21.01
CA VAL A 327 29.14 -8.39 -20.19
C VAL A 327 27.89 -9.27 -20.36
N TYR A 328 28.11 -10.55 -20.60
CA TYR A 328 27.01 -11.52 -20.74
C TYR A 328 26.25 -11.71 -19.43
N TYR A 329 24.92 -11.90 -19.55
CA TYR A 329 24.03 -12.14 -18.41
C TYR A 329 24.51 -13.31 -17.54
N GLU A 330 24.95 -14.41 -18.15
CA GLU A 330 25.42 -15.61 -17.44
C GLU A 330 26.66 -15.34 -16.58
N GLN A 331 27.51 -14.40 -17.00
CA GLN A 331 28.68 -14.00 -16.20
C GLN A 331 28.25 -13.18 -14.99
N LEU A 332 27.25 -12.30 -15.20
CA LEU A 332 26.70 -11.45 -14.15
C LEU A 332 25.86 -12.22 -13.14
N LEU A 333 25.12 -13.25 -13.59
CA LEU A 333 24.27 -14.09 -12.74
C LEU A 333 25.04 -14.68 -11.55
N PHE A 334 26.31 -15.03 -11.72
CA PHE A 334 27.18 -15.61 -10.68
C PHE A 334 28.15 -14.60 -10.06
N SER A 335 28.08 -13.33 -10.43
CA SER A 335 29.02 -12.29 -9.99
C SER A 335 28.56 -11.55 -8.73
N PHE A 336 27.39 -11.88 -8.19
CA PHE A 336 26.82 -11.20 -7.04
C PHE A 336 26.51 -12.15 -5.88
N GLU A 337 26.55 -11.61 -4.67
CA GLU A 337 26.08 -12.25 -3.44
C GLU A 337 24.95 -11.42 -2.81
N GLY A 338 24.12 -12.08 -2.00
CA GLY A 338 23.02 -11.44 -1.27
C GLY A 338 21.75 -11.23 -2.09
N GLY A 339 21.69 -11.81 -3.32
CA GLY A 339 20.51 -11.78 -4.17
C GLY A 339 20.72 -12.52 -5.47
N THR A 340 19.62 -12.78 -6.17
CA THR A 340 19.61 -13.45 -7.48
C THR A 340 19.32 -12.45 -8.59
N LEU A 341 20.20 -12.32 -9.59
CA LEU A 341 19.99 -11.47 -10.76
C LEU A 341 18.92 -12.09 -11.67
N LEU A 342 17.80 -11.39 -11.89
CA LEU A 342 16.70 -11.85 -12.73
C LEU A 342 16.80 -11.36 -14.18
N GLY A 343 17.41 -10.19 -14.40
CA GLY A 343 17.50 -9.58 -15.72
C GLY A 343 17.94 -8.14 -15.70
N PHE A 344 17.62 -7.45 -16.79
CA PHE A 344 17.98 -6.06 -17.03
C PHE A 344 16.77 -5.20 -17.35
N SER A 345 16.88 -3.89 -17.11
CA SER A 345 15.90 -2.93 -17.58
C SER A 345 16.59 -1.66 -18.04
N GLY A 346 16.10 -1.06 -19.11
CA GLY A 346 16.68 0.12 -19.69
C GLY A 346 15.65 0.97 -20.43
N VAL A 347 16.14 1.82 -21.29
CA VAL A 347 15.33 2.66 -22.16
C VAL A 347 15.64 2.26 -23.60
N ASN A 348 14.61 1.96 -24.37
CA ASN A 348 14.77 1.62 -25.78
C ASN A 348 15.15 2.87 -26.62
N LYS A 349 15.42 2.67 -27.91
CA LYS A 349 15.82 3.76 -28.83
C LYS A 349 14.77 4.86 -29.00
N GLU A 350 13.52 4.56 -28.69
CA GLU A 350 12.38 5.49 -28.79
C GLU A 350 12.08 6.19 -27.45
N GLY A 351 12.89 5.92 -26.40
CA GLY A 351 12.72 6.50 -25.07
C GLY A 351 11.72 5.74 -24.18
N GLY A 352 11.20 4.60 -24.64
CA GLY A 352 10.31 3.74 -23.88
C GLY A 352 11.07 2.84 -22.88
N PHE A 353 10.41 2.45 -21.81
CA PHE A 353 10.95 1.48 -20.86
C PHE A 353 10.99 0.08 -21.50
N GLU A 354 12.14 -0.58 -21.41
CA GLU A 354 12.38 -1.94 -21.90
C GLU A 354 12.88 -2.79 -20.73
N MET A 355 12.48 -4.05 -20.67
CA MET A 355 12.90 -4.99 -19.65
C MET A 355 13.12 -6.36 -20.30
N SER A 356 14.16 -7.07 -19.86
CA SER A 356 14.46 -8.44 -20.26
C SER A 356 14.70 -9.29 -19.02
N LEU A 357 13.85 -10.27 -18.79
CA LEU A 357 14.00 -11.28 -17.74
C LEU A 357 14.70 -12.50 -18.32
N CYS A 358 15.58 -13.13 -17.55
CA CYS A 358 16.36 -14.31 -17.95
C CYS A 358 17.03 -14.16 -19.33
N PRO A 359 17.72 -13.04 -19.65
CA PRO A 359 18.25 -12.77 -20.99
C PRO A 359 19.52 -13.58 -21.28
N PHE A 360 19.42 -14.91 -21.26
CA PHE A 360 20.53 -15.81 -21.55
C PHE A 360 21.04 -15.63 -22.98
N GLY A 361 22.35 -15.45 -23.12
CA GLY A 361 23.00 -15.16 -24.39
C GLY A 361 23.06 -13.67 -24.76
N GLU A 362 22.45 -12.80 -23.98
CA GLU A 362 22.49 -11.37 -24.17
C GLU A 362 23.55 -10.68 -23.30
N THR A 363 23.92 -9.46 -23.66
CA THR A 363 24.86 -8.64 -22.90
C THR A 363 24.16 -7.43 -22.31
N ALA A 364 24.55 -7.06 -21.09
CA ALA A 364 24.09 -5.83 -20.46
C ALA A 364 24.51 -4.59 -21.29
N LYS A 365 23.65 -3.57 -21.36
CA LYS A 365 23.98 -2.25 -21.90
C LYS A 365 24.51 -1.36 -20.76
N SER A 366 25.37 -0.40 -21.07
CA SER A 366 25.93 0.53 -20.05
C SER A 366 24.91 1.36 -19.31
N THR A 367 23.70 1.48 -19.85
CA THR A 367 22.59 2.25 -19.29
C THR A 367 21.57 1.40 -18.55
N ASP A 368 21.73 0.07 -18.56
CA ASP A 368 20.75 -0.82 -18.00
C ASP A 368 20.82 -0.83 -16.47
N TRP A 369 19.67 -0.88 -15.85
CA TRP A 369 19.51 -1.22 -14.44
C TRP A 369 19.41 -2.74 -14.30
N MET A 370 19.82 -3.23 -13.17
CA MET A 370 19.78 -4.65 -12.84
C MET A 370 18.57 -5.00 -12.00
N LEU A 371 17.89 -6.09 -12.32
CA LEU A 371 16.78 -6.61 -11.55
C LEU A 371 17.26 -7.72 -10.63
N PHE A 372 17.15 -7.50 -9.33
CA PHE A 372 17.53 -8.50 -8.32
C PHE A 372 16.36 -8.93 -7.48
N LEU A 373 16.23 -10.24 -7.29
CA LEU A 373 15.47 -10.79 -6.17
C LEU A 373 16.39 -10.77 -4.96
N THR A 374 16.02 -10.07 -3.89
CA THR A 374 16.82 -9.99 -2.66
C THR A 374 15.95 -9.57 -1.48
N LYS A 375 16.31 -10.04 -0.30
CA LYS A 375 15.66 -9.62 0.94
C LYS A 375 16.04 -8.19 1.31
N ASN A 376 17.31 -7.83 1.14
CA ASN A 376 17.78 -6.49 1.46
C ASN A 376 18.84 -6.04 0.46
N ILE A 377 18.58 -4.91 -0.21
CA ILE A 377 19.54 -4.34 -1.17
C ILE A 377 20.91 -4.07 -0.52
N LYS A 378 20.99 -3.82 0.79
CA LYS A 378 22.25 -3.53 1.48
C LYS A 378 23.18 -4.76 1.51
N ASP A 379 22.62 -5.95 1.48
CA ASP A 379 23.37 -7.21 1.53
C ASP A 379 23.86 -7.66 0.14
N LEU A 380 23.46 -6.91 -0.89
CA LEU A 380 23.83 -7.18 -2.27
C LEU A 380 25.24 -6.65 -2.55
N HIS A 381 26.17 -7.56 -2.85
CA HIS A 381 27.58 -7.26 -3.09
C HIS A 381 28.06 -7.85 -4.41
N TYR A 382 28.83 -7.05 -5.17
CA TYR A 382 29.55 -7.53 -6.34
C TYR A 382 30.86 -8.20 -5.91
N LYS A 383 31.11 -9.43 -6.34
CA LYS A 383 32.36 -10.17 -6.05
C LYS A 383 33.43 -9.92 -7.11
N SER A 384 33.20 -10.44 -8.28
CA SER A 384 34.10 -10.35 -9.43
C SER A 384 33.39 -10.91 -10.65
N LEU A 385 33.78 -10.47 -11.84
CA LEU A 385 33.35 -11.11 -13.07
C LEU A 385 33.83 -12.56 -13.08
N THR A 386 32.87 -13.48 -13.11
CA THR A 386 33.15 -14.89 -13.37
C THR A 386 33.63 -15.03 -14.83
N SER A 387 34.74 -15.71 -15.06
CA SER A 387 35.06 -16.21 -16.40
C SER A 387 33.82 -16.94 -16.90
N LYS A 388 33.45 -16.76 -18.20
CA LYS A 388 32.25 -17.35 -18.81
C LYS A 388 32.03 -18.75 -18.22
N PRO A 389 30.94 -18.96 -17.45
CA PRO A 389 30.76 -20.25 -16.81
C PRO A 389 30.75 -21.34 -17.91
N LEU A 390 31.69 -22.25 -17.85
CA LEU A 390 31.64 -23.48 -18.64
C LEU A 390 30.44 -24.24 -18.07
N PHE A 391 29.28 -24.04 -18.67
CA PHE A 391 28.15 -24.93 -18.45
C PHE A 391 28.52 -26.29 -19.02
N VAL A 392 29.11 -27.13 -18.18
CA VAL A 392 29.20 -28.54 -18.50
C VAL A 392 27.74 -29.01 -18.57
N LYS A 393 27.27 -29.37 -19.76
CA LYS A 393 26.05 -30.15 -19.88
C LYS A 393 26.27 -31.41 -19.05
N ASN A 394 25.99 -31.38 -17.77
CA ASN A 394 25.78 -32.58 -17.02
C ASN A 394 24.56 -33.24 -17.67
N GLU A 395 24.68 -34.52 -18.01
CA GLU A 395 23.66 -35.34 -18.65
C GLU A 395 22.40 -35.57 -17.76
N ALA A 396 22.25 -34.84 -16.63
CA ALA A 396 20.98 -34.72 -15.96
C ALA A 396 20.06 -33.92 -16.91
N ILE A 397 19.51 -34.62 -17.86
CA ILE A 397 18.47 -34.17 -18.76
C ILE A 397 17.30 -33.79 -17.83
N ILE A 398 16.95 -32.50 -17.76
CA ILE A 398 15.61 -32.14 -17.31
C ILE A 398 14.69 -32.70 -18.40
N PRO A 399 14.01 -33.82 -18.16
CA PRO A 399 13.19 -34.40 -19.22
C PRO A 399 12.14 -33.38 -19.57
N PRO A 400 11.72 -33.28 -20.85
CA PRO A 400 10.61 -32.44 -21.25
C PRO A 400 9.46 -32.73 -20.28
N LYS A 401 8.84 -31.66 -19.78
CA LYS A 401 7.73 -31.77 -18.83
C LYS A 401 6.69 -32.70 -19.46
N GLU A 402 6.56 -33.94 -18.95
CA GLU A 402 5.49 -34.82 -19.41
C GLU A 402 4.18 -34.05 -19.26
N ALA A 403 3.54 -33.80 -20.38
CA ALA A 403 2.29 -33.08 -20.45
C ALA A 403 1.27 -33.78 -19.52
N ALA A 404 1.01 -33.21 -18.37
CA ALA A 404 0.07 -33.75 -17.38
C ALA A 404 -1.35 -33.33 -17.74
N SER A 405 -2.29 -34.28 -17.75
CA SER A 405 -3.69 -33.99 -17.80
C SER A 405 -4.13 -33.42 -16.45
N LYS A 406 -4.85 -32.29 -16.44
CA LYS A 406 -5.36 -31.65 -15.23
C LYS A 406 -6.88 -31.55 -15.29
N LYS A 407 -7.54 -31.92 -14.18
CA LYS A 407 -8.97 -31.75 -13.97
C LYS A 407 -9.23 -30.74 -12.86
N ILE A 408 -9.81 -29.61 -13.18
CA ILE A 408 -10.05 -28.52 -12.24
C ILE A 408 -11.56 -28.35 -12.06
N CYS A 409 -11.98 -28.19 -10.82
CA CYS A 409 -13.34 -27.82 -10.47
C CYS A 409 -13.36 -26.39 -9.95
N VAL A 410 -14.23 -25.54 -10.50
CA VAL A 410 -14.49 -24.18 -9.99
C VAL A 410 -15.92 -24.11 -9.47
N VAL A 411 -16.06 -23.76 -8.21
CA VAL A 411 -17.35 -23.59 -7.52
C VAL A 411 -17.57 -22.11 -7.24
N GLY A 412 -18.59 -21.52 -7.84
CA GLY A 412 -18.95 -20.12 -7.71
C GLY A 412 -18.54 -19.27 -8.91
N ASN A 413 -18.19 -18.02 -8.66
CA ASN A 413 -17.95 -17.03 -9.71
C ASN A 413 -16.69 -17.35 -10.54
N ALA A 414 -16.77 -17.18 -11.86
CA ALA A 414 -15.60 -17.28 -12.73
C ALA A 414 -14.64 -16.09 -12.55
N TRP A 415 -15.16 -14.90 -12.28
CA TRP A 415 -14.34 -13.70 -12.04
C TRP A 415 -13.87 -13.62 -10.58
N PRO A 416 -12.63 -13.21 -10.25
CA PRO A 416 -11.56 -12.69 -11.13
C PRO A 416 -10.67 -13.77 -11.75
N LEU A 417 -11.07 -15.05 -11.69
CA LEU A 417 -10.34 -16.18 -12.24
C LEU A 417 -10.35 -16.08 -13.77
N GLY A 418 -9.39 -15.43 -14.36
CA GLY A 418 -9.27 -15.34 -15.82
C GLY A 418 -9.21 -16.70 -16.50
N ASN A 419 -9.29 -16.72 -17.83
CA ASN A 419 -9.07 -17.93 -18.61
C ASN A 419 -7.61 -18.36 -18.49
N ILE A 420 -7.32 -19.62 -18.22
CA ILE A 420 -5.95 -20.12 -18.02
C ILE A 420 -5.11 -19.86 -19.25
N ASP A 421 -5.66 -20.05 -20.45
CA ASP A 421 -4.96 -19.88 -21.73
C ASP A 421 -4.41 -18.46 -21.95
N ASP A 422 -5.02 -17.44 -21.32
CA ASP A 422 -4.56 -16.05 -21.41
C ASP A 422 -3.32 -15.77 -20.53
N PHE A 423 -3.08 -16.63 -19.54
CA PHE A 423 -2.11 -16.36 -18.48
C PHE A 423 -1.02 -17.40 -18.31
N MET A 424 -1.12 -18.52 -18.98
CA MET A 424 -0.18 -19.63 -18.86
C MET A 424 -0.07 -20.36 -20.19
N ASP A 425 1.14 -20.72 -20.57
CA ASP A 425 1.31 -21.61 -21.72
C ASP A 425 0.78 -23.01 -21.39
N VAL A 426 -0.41 -23.31 -21.91
CA VAL A 426 -1.10 -24.59 -21.71
C VAL A 426 -0.57 -25.69 -22.63
N SER A 427 0.34 -25.40 -23.57
CA SER A 427 1.00 -26.41 -24.41
C SER A 427 1.80 -27.40 -23.55
N SER A 428 2.18 -26.99 -22.35
CA SER A 428 2.79 -27.85 -21.34
C SER A 428 1.83 -28.85 -20.66
N LEU A 429 0.50 -28.74 -20.89
CA LEU A 429 -0.52 -29.64 -20.39
C LEU A 429 -1.04 -30.53 -21.53
N ALA A 430 -1.12 -31.85 -21.33
CA ALA A 430 -1.69 -32.77 -22.31
C ALA A 430 -3.19 -32.50 -22.53
N SER A 431 -3.92 -32.17 -21.46
CA SER A 431 -5.29 -31.70 -21.49
C SER A 431 -5.62 -30.96 -20.22
N LEU A 432 -6.48 -29.95 -20.34
CA LEU A 432 -7.07 -29.22 -19.22
C LEU A 432 -8.59 -29.37 -19.30
N GLU A 433 -9.16 -30.05 -18.30
CA GLU A 433 -10.62 -30.15 -18.15
C GLU A 433 -11.06 -29.26 -17.00
N GLU A 434 -11.88 -28.25 -17.28
CA GLU A 434 -12.40 -27.34 -16.27
C GLU A 434 -13.92 -27.52 -16.13
N SER A 435 -14.40 -27.81 -14.92
CA SER A 435 -15.81 -27.95 -14.59
C SER A 435 -16.25 -26.75 -13.73
N HIS A 436 -17.25 -26.00 -14.15
CA HIS A 436 -17.80 -24.87 -13.43
C HIS A 436 -19.16 -25.19 -12.84
N PHE A 437 -19.33 -24.90 -11.55
CA PHE A 437 -20.59 -25.03 -10.83
C PHE A 437 -21.02 -23.66 -10.29
N VAL A 438 -22.03 -23.08 -10.94
CA VAL A 438 -22.65 -21.83 -10.52
C VAL A 438 -24.12 -22.10 -10.27
N PHE A 439 -24.57 -21.92 -9.04
CA PHE A 439 -25.96 -22.11 -8.65
C PHE A 439 -26.63 -20.76 -8.38
N GLU A 440 -27.92 -20.62 -8.78
CA GLU A 440 -28.71 -19.42 -8.50
C GLU A 440 -29.03 -19.31 -7.00
N GLU A 441 -29.35 -20.46 -6.39
CA GLU A 441 -29.70 -20.54 -4.97
C GLU A 441 -28.46 -20.95 -4.15
N PRO A 442 -27.98 -20.11 -3.22
CA PRO A 442 -26.81 -20.42 -2.39
C PRO A 442 -26.91 -21.73 -1.60
N SER A 443 -28.14 -22.18 -1.28
CA SER A 443 -28.37 -23.43 -0.57
C SER A 443 -27.94 -24.67 -1.35
N GLU A 444 -27.87 -24.60 -2.68
CA GLU A 444 -27.51 -25.72 -3.54
C GLU A 444 -26.04 -26.13 -3.38
N TYR A 445 -25.13 -25.18 -3.08
CA TYR A 445 -23.72 -25.47 -2.78
C TYR A 445 -23.52 -26.38 -1.54
N PHE A 446 -24.53 -26.45 -0.68
CA PHE A 446 -24.45 -27.20 0.57
C PHE A 446 -25.24 -28.52 0.55
N MET A 447 -25.84 -28.87 -0.59
CA MET A 447 -26.58 -30.13 -0.75
C MET A 447 -25.69 -31.35 -0.65
N PRO A 448 -26.10 -32.40 0.07
CA PRO A 448 -25.29 -33.62 0.21
C PRO A 448 -24.87 -34.25 -1.11
N ALA A 449 -25.74 -34.24 -2.11
CA ALA A 449 -25.43 -34.79 -3.44
C ALA A 449 -24.30 -34.03 -4.15
N PHE A 450 -24.28 -32.68 -4.07
CA PHE A 450 -23.22 -31.87 -4.62
C PHE A 450 -21.89 -32.13 -3.91
N LEU A 451 -21.90 -32.12 -2.57
CA LEU A 451 -20.70 -32.37 -1.76
C LEU A 451 -20.11 -33.77 -2.01
N GLN A 452 -20.98 -34.77 -2.22
CA GLN A 452 -20.56 -36.12 -2.57
C GLN A 452 -19.97 -36.16 -3.98
N GLY A 453 -20.61 -35.48 -4.96
CA GLY A 453 -20.11 -35.40 -6.33
C GLY A 453 -18.72 -34.76 -6.43
N LEU A 454 -18.41 -33.73 -5.62
CA LEU A 454 -17.08 -33.13 -5.56
C LEU A 454 -16.01 -34.10 -5.05
N HIS A 455 -16.37 -35.04 -4.20
CA HIS A 455 -15.45 -36.06 -3.69
C HIS A 455 -15.28 -37.27 -4.62
N GLU A 456 -16.37 -37.65 -5.33
CA GLU A 456 -16.36 -38.85 -6.21
C GLU A 456 -15.59 -38.61 -7.51
N VAL A 457 -15.55 -37.38 -7.99
CA VAL A 457 -14.76 -37.02 -9.17
C VAL A 457 -13.31 -36.73 -8.74
N ASP A 458 -12.35 -37.38 -9.36
CA ASP A 458 -10.93 -37.20 -9.05
C ASP A 458 -10.41 -35.90 -9.70
N TYR A 459 -10.78 -34.75 -9.08
CA TYR A 459 -10.22 -33.45 -9.45
C TYR A 459 -8.78 -33.31 -8.91
N ASP A 460 -7.92 -32.64 -9.66
CA ASP A 460 -6.62 -32.21 -9.18
C ASP A 460 -6.71 -31.05 -8.19
N ASN A 461 -7.57 -30.07 -8.50
CA ASN A 461 -7.87 -28.95 -7.63
C ASN A 461 -9.38 -28.59 -7.64
N ILE A 462 -9.87 -28.16 -6.49
CA ILE A 462 -11.24 -27.68 -6.28
C ILE A 462 -11.14 -26.24 -5.80
N ILE A 463 -11.48 -25.29 -6.66
CA ILE A 463 -11.40 -23.86 -6.39
C ILE A 463 -12.77 -23.38 -5.90
N ILE A 464 -12.83 -22.87 -4.69
CA ILE A 464 -14.04 -22.28 -4.10
C ILE A 464 -13.92 -20.77 -4.22
N ASN A 465 -14.72 -20.15 -5.08
CA ASN A 465 -14.77 -18.72 -5.35
C ASN A 465 -16.17 -18.17 -5.14
N LEU A 466 -16.61 -18.17 -3.90
CA LEU A 466 -17.88 -17.65 -3.41
C LEU A 466 -17.62 -16.38 -2.58
N ASP A 467 -18.69 -15.78 -2.04
CA ASP A 467 -18.49 -14.78 -0.97
C ASP A 467 -17.84 -15.43 0.27
N ASP A 468 -17.23 -14.62 1.11
CA ASP A 468 -16.42 -15.09 2.23
C ASP A 468 -17.17 -16.03 3.19
N GLU A 469 -18.45 -15.75 3.46
CA GLU A 469 -19.27 -16.58 4.37
C GLU A 469 -19.62 -17.93 3.74
N GLN A 470 -20.04 -17.93 2.48
CA GLN A 470 -20.37 -19.15 1.75
C GLN A 470 -19.11 -19.99 1.48
N GLY A 471 -18.02 -19.34 1.08
CA GLY A 471 -16.72 -19.99 0.86
C GLY A 471 -16.19 -20.65 2.13
N PHE A 472 -16.24 -19.93 3.26
CA PHE A 472 -15.90 -20.47 4.56
C PHE A 472 -16.76 -21.69 4.91
N ARG A 473 -18.08 -21.56 4.80
CA ARG A 473 -19.03 -22.64 5.14
C ARG A 473 -18.84 -23.88 4.26
N LEU A 474 -18.69 -23.71 2.95
CA LEU A 474 -18.47 -24.83 2.03
C LEU A 474 -17.16 -25.55 2.32
N THR A 475 -16.08 -24.81 2.52
CA THR A 475 -14.77 -25.36 2.88
C THR A 475 -14.85 -26.15 4.17
N MET A 476 -15.48 -25.58 5.22
CA MET A 476 -15.64 -26.27 6.49
C MET A 476 -16.45 -27.57 6.37
N LEU A 477 -17.51 -27.58 5.53
CA LEU A 477 -18.32 -28.79 5.30
C LEU A 477 -17.51 -29.86 4.56
N LEU A 478 -16.82 -29.50 3.48
CA LEU A 478 -16.01 -30.44 2.71
C LEU A 478 -14.95 -31.09 3.60
N VAL A 479 -14.24 -30.30 4.36
CA VAL A 479 -13.21 -30.79 5.25
C VAL A 479 -13.79 -31.60 6.42
N SER A 480 -14.89 -31.16 7.03
CA SER A 480 -15.50 -31.89 8.15
C SER A 480 -15.96 -33.29 7.73
N LYS A 481 -16.45 -33.42 6.50
CA LYS A 481 -16.89 -34.72 5.93
C LYS A 481 -15.73 -35.62 5.53
N ASN A 482 -14.60 -35.03 5.13
CA ASN A 482 -13.45 -35.76 4.58
C ASN A 482 -12.21 -35.70 5.48
N ARG A 483 -12.39 -35.59 6.80
CA ARG A 483 -11.28 -35.43 7.80
C ARG A 483 -10.18 -36.50 7.69
N ASN A 484 -10.52 -37.70 7.24
CA ASN A 484 -9.59 -38.82 7.11
C ASN A 484 -8.91 -38.87 5.73
N ASP A 485 -9.35 -38.05 4.78
CA ASP A 485 -8.78 -37.99 3.43
C ASP A 485 -7.94 -36.70 3.28
N GLN A 486 -6.69 -36.80 3.70
CA GLN A 486 -5.76 -35.68 3.62
C GLN A 486 -5.40 -35.30 2.18
N SER A 487 -5.41 -36.29 1.26
CA SER A 487 -5.18 -36.03 -0.16
C SER A 487 -6.26 -35.15 -0.75
N PHE A 488 -7.54 -35.43 -0.45
CA PHE A 488 -8.66 -34.63 -0.89
C PHE A 488 -8.60 -33.19 -0.32
N MET A 489 -8.26 -33.04 0.96
CA MET A 489 -8.19 -31.73 1.60
C MET A 489 -7.15 -30.80 0.98
N THR A 490 -6.01 -31.33 0.54
CA THR A 490 -4.96 -30.53 -0.11
C THR A 490 -5.32 -30.04 -1.50
N LYS A 491 -6.37 -30.63 -2.12
CA LYS A 491 -6.89 -30.20 -3.41
C LYS A 491 -7.85 -29.00 -3.31
N ILE A 492 -8.36 -28.69 -2.10
CA ILE A 492 -9.28 -27.58 -1.88
C ILE A 492 -8.51 -26.29 -1.79
N VAL A 493 -8.86 -25.32 -2.64
CA VAL A 493 -8.33 -23.96 -2.65
C VAL A 493 -9.48 -22.98 -2.48
N THR A 494 -9.53 -22.25 -1.37
CA THR A 494 -10.60 -21.29 -1.07
C THR A 494 -10.11 -19.87 -1.26
N ILE A 495 -10.78 -19.10 -2.12
CA ILE A 495 -10.49 -17.68 -2.36
C ILE A 495 -11.34 -16.87 -1.38
N LEU A 496 -10.67 -16.00 -0.61
CA LEU A 496 -11.27 -15.15 0.39
C LEU A 496 -10.83 -13.70 0.20
N GLY A 497 -11.69 -12.76 0.55
CA GLY A 497 -11.35 -11.34 0.65
C GLY A 497 -10.89 -10.96 2.06
N ASP A 498 -11.54 -11.52 3.10
CA ASP A 498 -11.34 -11.14 4.49
C ASP A 498 -10.24 -11.95 5.19
N PRO A 499 -9.18 -11.28 5.71
CA PRO A 499 -8.12 -11.94 6.47
C PRO A 499 -8.57 -12.60 7.78
N VAL A 500 -9.67 -12.13 8.40
CA VAL A 500 -10.19 -12.71 9.64
C VAL A 500 -10.80 -14.08 9.35
N THR A 501 -11.57 -14.17 8.28
CA THR A 501 -12.15 -15.44 7.82
C THR A 501 -11.06 -16.45 7.44
N GLU A 502 -9.98 -16.00 6.79
CA GLU A 502 -8.80 -16.83 6.52
C GLU A 502 -8.19 -17.38 7.81
N GLN A 503 -7.96 -16.51 8.79
CA GLN A 503 -7.37 -16.91 10.07
C GLN A 503 -8.23 -17.95 10.79
N LEU A 504 -9.56 -17.82 10.72
CA LEU A 504 -10.48 -18.79 11.29
C LEU A 504 -10.40 -20.15 10.60
N LEU A 505 -10.27 -20.19 9.27
CA LEU A 505 -10.04 -21.43 8.54
C LEU A 505 -8.70 -22.06 8.92
N ASN A 506 -7.63 -21.31 8.94
CA ASN A 506 -6.29 -21.82 9.23
C ASN A 506 -6.10 -22.27 10.68
N THR A 507 -6.79 -21.65 11.64
CA THR A 507 -6.65 -21.98 13.08
C THR A 507 -7.43 -23.23 13.48
N ASN A 508 -8.55 -23.48 12.83
CA ASN A 508 -9.51 -24.45 13.37
C ASN A 508 -9.40 -25.84 12.78
N VAL A 509 -8.71 -26.06 11.65
CA VAL A 509 -8.83 -27.39 11.10
C VAL A 509 -7.82 -27.76 10.06
N LEU A 510 -7.26 -26.86 9.25
CA LEU A 510 -7.27 -27.38 7.91
C LEU A 510 -6.03 -27.02 7.14
N LYS A 511 -5.43 -28.05 6.71
CA LYS A 511 -4.44 -28.07 5.62
C LYS A 511 -5.04 -27.75 4.25
N SER A 512 -6.21 -27.05 4.20
CA SER A 512 -6.72 -26.49 2.95
C SER A 512 -5.91 -25.24 2.56
N ASN A 513 -5.75 -25.00 1.28
CA ASN A 513 -5.07 -23.82 0.81
C ASN A 513 -6.04 -22.65 0.75
N THR A 514 -5.67 -21.54 1.36
CA THR A 514 -6.43 -20.30 1.28
C THR A 514 -5.70 -19.28 0.41
N VAL A 515 -6.46 -18.51 -0.35
CA VAL A 515 -5.97 -17.45 -1.22
C VAL A 515 -6.65 -16.15 -0.85
N LEU A 516 -5.86 -15.15 -0.42
CA LEU A 516 -6.36 -13.83 -0.01
C LEU A 516 -6.23 -12.82 -1.15
N SER A 517 -7.32 -12.62 -1.89
CA SER A 517 -7.34 -11.71 -3.03
C SER A 517 -7.08 -10.25 -2.63
N HIS A 518 -7.71 -9.75 -1.58
CA HIS A 518 -7.50 -8.37 -1.10
C HIS A 518 -6.08 -8.15 -0.54
N LYS A 519 -5.51 -9.14 0.13
CA LYS A 519 -4.14 -9.04 0.66
C LYS A 519 -3.10 -9.08 -0.45
N LEU A 520 -3.34 -9.88 -1.49
CA LEU A 520 -2.51 -9.91 -2.69
C LEU A 520 -2.55 -8.55 -3.41
N ALA A 521 -3.76 -7.98 -3.60
CA ALA A 521 -3.94 -6.65 -4.16
C ALA A 521 -3.23 -5.56 -3.34
N ALA A 522 -3.37 -5.62 -2.03
CA ALA A 522 -2.73 -4.66 -1.13
C ALA A 522 -1.20 -4.72 -1.21
N ARG A 523 -0.62 -5.92 -1.26
CA ARG A 523 0.83 -6.13 -1.45
C ARG A 523 1.28 -5.58 -2.80
N TYR A 524 0.55 -5.86 -3.87
CA TYR A 524 0.83 -5.38 -5.21
C TYR A 524 0.82 -3.84 -5.27
N ILE A 525 -0.24 -3.20 -4.78
CA ILE A 525 -0.35 -1.73 -4.72
C ILE A 525 0.79 -1.14 -3.88
N ALA A 526 1.11 -1.75 -2.74
CA ALA A 526 2.21 -1.29 -1.88
C ALA A 526 3.54 -1.33 -2.63
N GLN A 527 3.87 -2.42 -3.31
CA GLN A 527 5.12 -2.57 -4.07
C GLN A 527 5.25 -1.50 -5.17
N ILE A 528 4.21 -1.32 -6.00
CA ILE A 528 4.22 -0.31 -7.07
C ILE A 528 4.35 1.11 -6.53
N SER A 529 3.77 1.38 -5.36
CA SER A 529 3.88 2.69 -4.70
C SER A 529 5.31 3.06 -4.31
N PHE A 530 6.23 2.09 -4.26
CA PHE A 530 7.64 2.34 -3.89
C PHE A 530 8.62 2.30 -5.05
N GLN A 531 8.33 1.58 -6.12
CA GLN A 531 9.25 1.46 -7.25
C GLN A 531 8.52 1.69 -8.57
N LYS A 532 9.07 2.58 -9.39
CA LYS A 532 8.56 2.83 -10.74
C LYS A 532 8.78 1.57 -11.62
N ASN A 533 7.85 1.28 -12.51
CA ASN A 533 7.85 0.18 -13.47
C ASN A 533 7.74 -1.24 -12.87
N LEU A 534 7.49 -1.39 -11.57
CA LEU A 534 7.15 -2.71 -11.01
C LEU A 534 5.82 -3.25 -11.55
N ASP A 535 4.89 -2.36 -11.91
CA ASP A 535 3.64 -2.73 -12.58
C ASP A 535 3.91 -3.53 -13.86
N ARG A 536 4.84 -3.06 -14.70
CA ARG A 536 5.25 -3.75 -15.94
C ARG A 536 5.93 -5.09 -15.68
N LEU A 537 6.78 -5.13 -14.65
CA LEU A 537 7.45 -6.37 -14.24
C LEU A 537 6.43 -7.44 -13.82
N PHE A 538 5.48 -7.07 -12.96
CA PHE A 538 4.48 -8.03 -12.50
C PHE A 538 3.48 -8.41 -13.61
N THR A 539 3.19 -7.50 -14.53
CA THR A 539 2.44 -7.83 -15.74
C THR A 539 3.19 -8.87 -16.57
N GLU A 540 4.50 -8.69 -16.82
CA GLU A 540 5.29 -9.66 -17.58
C GLU A 540 5.33 -11.02 -16.90
N LEU A 541 5.57 -11.07 -15.59
CA LEU A 541 5.60 -12.33 -14.82
C LEU A 541 4.22 -13.01 -14.72
N ALA A 542 3.15 -12.25 -14.86
CA ALA A 542 1.78 -12.74 -14.70
C ALA A 542 1.14 -13.22 -16.01
N PHE A 543 1.59 -12.77 -17.17
CA PHE A 543 1.04 -13.15 -18.49
C PHE A 543 1.95 -14.15 -19.21
N ALA A 544 1.39 -14.88 -20.17
CA ALA A 544 2.07 -16.00 -20.83
C ALA A 544 3.19 -15.61 -21.82
N GLU A 545 3.31 -14.32 -22.18
CA GLU A 545 4.23 -13.85 -23.24
C GLU A 545 5.61 -13.46 -22.70
N GLY A 546 6.13 -14.08 -21.64
CA GLY A 546 7.39 -13.64 -21.06
C GLY A 546 8.13 -14.72 -20.27
N ALA A 547 8.92 -14.26 -19.31
CA ALA A 547 9.54 -15.15 -18.35
C ALA A 547 8.52 -15.62 -17.32
N GLU A 548 8.43 -16.94 -17.12
CA GLU A 548 7.45 -17.56 -16.24
C GLU A 548 8.08 -18.32 -15.09
N PHE A 549 7.33 -18.39 -13.97
CA PHE A 549 7.65 -19.32 -12.91
C PHE A 549 7.31 -20.74 -13.31
N ASN A 550 8.28 -21.64 -13.14
CA ASN A 550 8.12 -23.05 -13.37
C ASN A 550 8.49 -23.85 -12.13
N LEU A 551 7.85 -25.03 -11.96
CA LEU A 551 8.06 -25.93 -10.84
C LEU A 551 8.74 -27.20 -11.33
N LEU A 552 9.90 -27.53 -10.77
CA LEU A 552 10.68 -28.72 -11.07
C LEU A 552 10.62 -29.68 -9.90
N GLU A 553 10.10 -30.90 -10.10
CA GLU A 553 10.00 -31.91 -9.05
C GLU A 553 11.37 -32.57 -8.79
N VAL A 554 11.71 -32.65 -7.51
CA VAL A 554 12.92 -33.38 -7.06
C VAL A 554 12.72 -34.87 -7.24
N GLY A 555 13.74 -35.55 -7.78
CA GLY A 555 13.69 -36.97 -8.12
C GLY A 555 13.10 -37.27 -9.51
N LYS A 556 12.38 -36.35 -10.12
CA LYS A 556 11.87 -36.47 -11.48
C LYS A 556 12.62 -35.57 -12.46
N HIS A 557 12.69 -34.28 -12.19
CA HIS A 557 13.34 -33.26 -13.02
C HIS A 557 14.73 -32.91 -12.52
N ILE A 558 14.95 -32.98 -11.21
CA ILE A 558 16.21 -32.65 -10.56
C ILE A 558 16.67 -33.85 -9.73
N PRO A 559 17.88 -34.38 -9.97
CA PRO A 559 18.46 -35.39 -9.11
C PRO A 559 18.59 -34.94 -7.66
N ALA A 560 18.19 -35.76 -6.70
CA ALA A 560 18.20 -35.42 -5.29
C ALA A 560 19.60 -35.14 -4.72
N ASP A 561 20.65 -35.73 -5.33
CA ASP A 561 22.06 -35.52 -4.97
C ASP A 561 22.55 -34.08 -5.29
N LEU A 562 21.95 -33.41 -6.25
CA LEU A 562 22.26 -32.01 -6.56
C LEU A 562 21.73 -31.01 -5.52
N LEU A 563 20.82 -31.42 -4.64
CA LEU A 563 20.32 -30.57 -3.57
C LEU A 563 21.32 -30.39 -2.41
N VAL A 564 22.50 -30.95 -2.48
CA VAL A 564 23.55 -30.79 -1.47
C VAL A 564 24.32 -29.48 -1.68
N ASP A 565 24.47 -29.02 -2.92
CA ASP A 565 25.22 -27.80 -3.25
C ASP A 565 24.37 -26.84 -4.12
N LEU A 566 23.94 -25.74 -3.50
CA LEU A 566 23.19 -24.68 -4.18
C LEU A 566 23.94 -24.10 -5.39
N SER A 567 25.28 -24.01 -5.34
CA SER A 567 26.08 -23.48 -6.44
C SER A 567 26.01 -24.37 -7.66
N GLU A 568 26.11 -25.69 -7.46
CA GLU A 568 26.01 -26.66 -8.54
C GLU A 568 24.59 -26.73 -9.12
N LEU A 569 23.56 -26.67 -8.26
CA LEU A 569 22.17 -26.57 -8.70
C LEU A 569 21.94 -25.31 -9.57
N LYS A 570 22.40 -24.14 -9.13
CA LYS A 570 22.28 -22.90 -9.90
C LYS A 570 22.99 -22.98 -11.25
N LYS A 571 24.18 -23.60 -11.32
CA LYS A 571 24.91 -23.80 -12.58
C LYS A 571 24.16 -24.74 -13.53
N MET A 572 23.64 -25.84 -13.02
CA MET A 572 22.83 -26.78 -13.82
C MET A 572 21.59 -26.08 -14.38
N LEU A 573 20.84 -25.34 -13.55
CA LEU A 573 19.66 -24.60 -14.00
C LEU A 573 20.01 -23.55 -15.06
N ALA A 574 21.11 -22.80 -14.86
CA ALA A 574 21.56 -21.81 -15.83
C ALA A 574 21.99 -22.43 -17.16
N ALA A 575 22.56 -23.66 -17.18
CA ALA A 575 22.85 -24.40 -18.40
C ALA A 575 21.58 -24.71 -19.22
N HIS A 576 20.44 -24.83 -18.56
CA HIS A 576 19.11 -25.00 -19.16
C HIS A 576 18.32 -23.68 -19.29
N LYS A 577 19.00 -22.53 -19.20
CA LYS A 577 18.40 -21.20 -19.30
C LYS A 577 17.33 -20.91 -18.22
N MET A 578 17.54 -21.45 -17.02
CA MET A 578 16.66 -21.27 -15.87
C MET A 578 17.39 -20.53 -14.74
N VAL A 579 16.67 -19.70 -14.02
CA VAL A 579 17.16 -18.98 -12.85
C VAL A 579 16.51 -19.56 -11.60
N TYR A 580 17.32 -19.94 -10.61
CA TYR A 580 16.85 -20.41 -9.32
C TYR A 580 16.14 -19.28 -8.55
N ILE A 581 14.92 -19.53 -8.10
CA ILE A 581 14.12 -18.58 -7.31
C ILE A 581 13.95 -19.05 -5.87
N GLY A 582 13.72 -20.34 -5.65
CA GLY A 582 13.50 -20.86 -4.32
C GLY A 582 13.12 -22.33 -4.29
N THR A 583 12.67 -22.79 -3.12
CA THR A 583 12.22 -24.17 -2.87
C THR A 583 10.77 -24.22 -2.44
N VAL A 584 10.15 -25.38 -2.64
CA VAL A 584 8.79 -25.69 -2.20
C VAL A 584 8.82 -26.96 -1.37
N ASP A 585 8.24 -26.93 -0.19
CA ASP A 585 8.16 -28.09 0.71
C ASP A 585 6.96 -29.02 0.41
N ASN A 586 6.81 -30.06 1.22
CA ASN A 586 5.71 -31.01 1.11
C ASN A 586 4.33 -30.40 1.42
N GLU A 587 4.27 -29.28 2.14
CA GLU A 587 3.06 -28.55 2.47
C GLU A 587 2.75 -27.43 1.46
N LYS A 588 3.48 -27.41 0.32
CA LYS A 588 3.41 -26.39 -0.71
C LYS A 588 3.77 -24.96 -0.22
N ASN A 589 4.59 -24.84 0.83
CA ASN A 589 5.13 -23.54 1.22
C ASN A 589 6.32 -23.17 0.34
N VAL A 590 6.41 -21.90 -0.03
CA VAL A 590 7.46 -21.35 -0.89
C VAL A 590 8.49 -20.63 -0.04
N PHE A 591 9.76 -20.94 -0.25
CA PHE A 591 10.90 -20.29 0.41
C PHE A 591 11.81 -19.67 -0.65
N LEU A 592 11.71 -18.35 -0.82
CA LEU A 592 12.51 -17.64 -1.82
C LEU A 592 13.98 -17.59 -1.39
N GLU A 593 14.88 -17.75 -2.36
CA GLU A 593 16.35 -17.75 -2.17
C GLU A 593 16.84 -18.71 -1.07
N ALA A 594 16.07 -19.77 -0.78
CA ALA A 594 16.48 -20.77 0.23
C ALA A 594 17.86 -21.34 -0.08
N SER A 595 18.70 -21.43 0.96
CA SER A 595 20.04 -22.03 0.88
C SER A 595 20.10 -23.46 1.44
N THR A 596 19.00 -23.90 2.05
CA THR A 596 18.87 -25.25 2.64
C THR A 596 17.72 -25.98 1.96
N PHE A 597 17.88 -27.28 1.76
CA PHE A 597 16.96 -28.12 1.00
C PHE A 597 16.25 -29.18 1.84
N SER A 598 16.22 -29.02 3.17
CA SER A 598 15.46 -29.93 4.03
C SER A 598 13.98 -29.89 3.65
N ASP A 599 13.40 -31.06 3.43
CA ASP A 599 11.99 -31.26 3.04
C ASP A 599 11.57 -30.66 1.69
N THR A 600 12.53 -30.32 0.83
CA THR A 600 12.26 -29.78 -0.51
C THR A 600 11.67 -30.84 -1.42
N LYS A 601 10.48 -30.56 -1.96
CA LYS A 601 9.80 -31.40 -2.96
C LYS A 601 9.92 -30.87 -4.38
N GLN A 602 9.90 -29.56 -4.52
CA GLN A 602 10.01 -28.90 -5.84
C GLN A 602 10.97 -27.72 -5.74
N ILE A 603 11.56 -27.38 -6.87
CA ILE A 603 12.37 -26.16 -7.05
C ILE A 603 11.55 -25.18 -7.89
N LEU A 604 11.43 -23.95 -7.40
CA LEU A 604 10.85 -22.83 -8.13
C LEU A 604 11.93 -22.15 -8.96
N VAL A 605 11.71 -22.05 -10.25
CA VAL A 605 12.62 -21.42 -11.22
C VAL A 605 11.90 -20.36 -12.03
N LEU A 606 12.66 -19.43 -12.60
CA LEU A 606 12.22 -18.49 -13.62
C LEU A 606 12.89 -18.87 -14.94
N SER A 607 12.12 -19.00 -16.01
CA SER A 607 12.63 -19.30 -17.34
C SER A 607 11.82 -18.56 -18.41
N PHE A 608 12.44 -18.29 -19.56
CA PHE A 608 11.77 -17.66 -20.69
C PHE A 608 11.21 -18.75 -21.62
N GLY A 609 9.87 -18.78 -21.78
CA GLY A 609 9.20 -19.76 -22.63
C GLY A 609 9.27 -21.21 -22.12
N GLU A 610 8.83 -22.14 -22.98
CA GLU A 610 8.87 -23.58 -22.70
C GLU A 610 10.27 -24.05 -22.30
N ILE A 611 10.32 -25.01 -21.38
CA ILE A 611 11.49 -25.86 -21.20
C ILE A 611 11.63 -26.71 -22.47
N VAL A 612 12.14 -26.09 -23.53
CA VAL A 612 12.39 -26.77 -24.80
C VAL A 612 13.76 -27.39 -24.75
N ASP A 613 13.86 -28.64 -25.24
CA ASP A 613 14.97 -29.56 -25.40
C ASP A 613 16.41 -29.05 -25.51
#